data_a2d71d3f78df7c11f36bb2870c2340be
#
_entry.id   a2d71d3f78df7c11f36bb2870c2340be
#
_cell.length_a   1.000
_cell.length_b   1.000
_cell.length_c   1.000
_cell.angle_alpha   90.00
_cell.angle_beta   90.00
_cell.angle_gamma   90.00
#
_symmetry.space_group_name_H-M   'P 1'
#
loop_
_entity.id
_entity.type
_entity.pdbx_description
1 polymer ?
#
loop_
_entity_poly.entity_id
_entity_poly.type
_entity_poly.pdbx_seq_one_letter_code
_entity_poly.pdbx_strand_id
1 'polypeptide(L)'
;MLQRQKNKNENSRGAARTGFPSSKFARRIRDVGISSEAAPAFGILSGACGLPKAVGISGDNHICRKLTRSTYVVAVADGMGTGRMASECSKFVLESLYQLLRVGLSPLDAVSSINAAIPLSISSECFSTVDLAVFDLREGICSIYKAGGAPSIIQRGEEAGILKMPALPIGIIEEPDIKYTTFAIERGDRYFFMSDGVTESPVPDRHLSWATELILEHPSEPPRTISERLLWGATLRYGQTERDDMTVVTVEIV
;
A
#
# COMPACT_ATOMS: atom_id res chain seq x y z
N MET A 1 -40.62 29.89 -19.68
CA MET A 1 -39.18 30.24 -19.68
C MET A 1 -38.49 29.33 -18.67
N LEU A 2 -37.90 28.27 -19.16
CA LEU A 2 -37.21 27.26 -18.36
C LEU A 2 -35.71 27.53 -18.41
N GLN A 3 -35.14 27.94 -17.30
CA GLN A 3 -33.69 28.08 -17.15
C GLN A 3 -33.05 26.68 -16.99
N ARG A 4 -32.20 26.33 -17.93
CA ARG A 4 -31.28 25.17 -17.84
C ARG A 4 -30.18 25.53 -16.85
N GLN A 5 -30.18 24.95 -15.67
CA GLN A 5 -29.00 24.88 -14.81
C GLN A 5 -28.03 23.80 -15.35
N LYS A 6 -26.86 24.25 -15.75
CA LYS A 6 -25.72 23.39 -16.05
C LYS A 6 -25.10 22.93 -14.72
N ASN A 7 -25.26 21.67 -14.37
CA ASN A 7 -24.45 21.02 -13.35
C ASN A 7 -23.03 20.83 -13.90
N LYS A 8 -22.11 21.65 -13.45
CA LYS A 8 -20.67 21.36 -13.49
C LYS A 8 -20.36 20.51 -12.26
N ASN A 9 -20.20 19.21 -12.44
CA ASN A 9 -19.60 18.33 -11.44
C ASN A 9 -18.10 18.64 -11.38
N GLU A 10 -17.69 19.43 -10.41
CA GLU A 10 -16.30 19.57 -10.00
C GLU A 10 -15.96 18.40 -9.06
N ASN A 11 -15.55 17.28 -9.63
CA ASN A 11 -14.91 16.20 -8.87
C ASN A 11 -13.41 16.50 -8.72
N SER A 12 -13.09 17.50 -7.88
CA SER A 12 -11.74 17.76 -7.39
C SER A 12 -11.71 17.64 -5.86
N ARG A 13 -11.93 16.43 -5.35
CA ARG A 13 -11.75 16.16 -3.91
C ARG A 13 -10.66 15.10 -3.76
N GLY A 14 -9.51 15.51 -3.23
CA GLY A 14 -8.60 14.61 -2.54
C GLY A 14 -7.20 14.42 -3.07
N ALA A 15 -6.62 15.35 -3.84
CA ALA A 15 -5.16 15.32 -3.99
C ALA A 15 -4.51 15.77 -2.66
N ALA A 16 -4.16 14.80 -1.81
CA ALA A 16 -3.35 15.05 -0.62
C ALA A 16 -2.02 15.69 -1.07
N ARG A 17 -1.66 16.83 -0.48
CA ARG A 17 -0.32 17.40 -0.65
C ARG A 17 0.67 16.46 0.03
N THR A 18 1.24 15.56 -0.75
CA THR A 18 2.30 14.66 -0.34
C THR A 18 3.56 15.48 -0.18
N GLY A 19 4.32 15.28 0.92
CA GLY A 19 5.61 15.93 1.16
C GLY A 19 6.75 15.41 0.25
N PHE A 20 6.42 14.93 -0.93
CA PHE A 20 7.38 14.56 -1.96
C PHE A 20 8.01 15.80 -2.59
N PRO A 21 9.31 15.80 -2.93
CA PRO A 21 9.88 16.79 -3.80
C PRO A 21 9.13 16.71 -5.14
N SER A 22 8.21 17.65 -5.34
CA SER A 22 7.08 17.59 -6.28
C SER A 22 7.47 17.60 -7.77
N SER A 23 8.73 17.73 -8.11
CA SER A 23 9.14 17.93 -9.52
C SER A 23 9.60 16.67 -10.25
N LYS A 24 10.12 15.65 -9.53
CA LYS A 24 10.66 14.44 -10.17
C LYS A 24 9.67 13.28 -10.26
N PHE A 25 8.73 13.17 -9.32
CA PHE A 25 7.78 12.06 -9.28
C PHE A 25 6.47 12.33 -10.04
N ALA A 26 6.10 13.57 -10.29
CA ALA A 26 4.88 13.95 -11.00
C ALA A 26 5.13 14.11 -12.51
N ARG A 27 5.24 13.03 -13.27
CA ARG A 27 5.03 13.11 -14.73
C ARG A 27 3.55 13.05 -15.04
N ARG A 28 3.03 14.07 -15.74
CA ARG A 28 1.66 14.09 -16.28
C ARG A 28 1.46 12.87 -17.17
N ILE A 29 0.42 12.08 -16.87
CA ILE A 29 -0.10 11.02 -17.75
C ILE A 29 -0.52 11.69 -19.05
N ARG A 30 0.10 11.31 -20.19
CA ARG A 30 -0.41 11.64 -21.52
C ARG A 30 -1.41 10.57 -21.90
N ASP A 31 -2.54 10.96 -22.48
CA ASP A 31 -3.50 10.04 -23.10
C ASP A 31 -2.77 9.14 -24.11
N VAL A 32 -2.63 7.87 -23.76
CA VAL A 32 -2.03 6.86 -24.65
C VAL A 32 -3.16 6.03 -25.22
N GLY A 33 -3.28 6.06 -26.54
CA GLY A 33 -4.26 5.28 -27.28
C GLY A 33 -4.04 3.78 -27.10
N ILE A 34 -5.12 3.05 -27.01
CA ILE A 34 -5.19 1.58 -26.85
C ILE A 34 -4.57 0.91 -28.07
N SER A 35 -3.41 0.26 -27.90
CA SER A 35 -2.85 -0.69 -28.89
C SER A 35 -2.78 -2.10 -28.27
N SER A 36 -3.31 -3.07 -29.00
CA SER A 36 -3.44 -4.46 -28.60
C SER A 36 -2.09 -5.21 -28.58
N GLU A 37 -1.92 -6.15 -27.65
CA GLU A 37 -0.98 -7.30 -27.63
C GLU A 37 0.53 -7.07 -27.40
N ALA A 38 1.02 -5.89 -27.12
CA ALA A 38 2.42 -5.73 -26.73
C ALA A 38 2.68 -6.37 -25.34
N ALA A 39 3.86 -7.02 -25.19
CA ALA A 39 4.33 -7.48 -23.89
C ALA A 39 4.47 -6.28 -22.93
N PRO A 40 4.29 -6.47 -21.60
CA PRO A 40 4.46 -5.39 -20.66
C PRO A 40 5.87 -4.80 -20.76
N ALA A 41 5.99 -3.48 -20.71
CA ALA A 41 7.27 -2.78 -20.80
C ALA A 41 8.12 -2.97 -19.52
N PHE A 42 7.48 -3.36 -18.43
CA PHE A 42 8.09 -3.50 -17.11
C PHE A 42 7.83 -4.90 -16.53
N GLY A 43 8.72 -5.34 -15.65
CA GLY A 43 8.54 -6.49 -14.78
C GLY A 43 8.51 -6.09 -13.31
N ILE A 44 8.19 -7.03 -12.44
CA ILE A 44 8.21 -6.84 -10.99
C ILE A 44 8.99 -7.96 -10.34
N LEU A 45 9.92 -7.60 -9.46
CA LEU A 45 10.43 -8.45 -8.40
C LEU A 45 9.81 -8.01 -7.08
N SER A 46 9.48 -8.95 -6.21
CA SER A 46 8.94 -8.64 -4.89
C SER A 46 9.51 -9.57 -3.82
N GLY A 47 9.61 -9.05 -2.60
CA GLY A 47 10.00 -9.79 -1.42
C GLY A 47 9.24 -9.28 -0.21
N ALA A 48 8.89 -10.20 0.69
CA ALA A 48 8.17 -9.85 1.89
C ALA A 48 8.71 -10.64 3.10
N CYS A 49 8.63 -10.03 4.27
CA CYS A 49 8.90 -10.68 5.54
C CYS A 49 8.00 -10.10 6.62
N GLY A 50 7.78 -10.86 7.68
CA GLY A 50 7.00 -10.44 8.82
C GLY A 50 7.48 -11.07 10.10
N LEU A 51 7.13 -10.45 11.22
CA LEU A 51 7.45 -10.89 12.56
C LEU A 51 6.23 -10.65 13.46
N PRO A 52 5.60 -11.70 14.01
CA PRO A 52 4.44 -11.54 14.88
C PRO A 52 4.83 -10.92 16.22
N LYS A 53 3.90 -10.19 16.82
CA LYS A 53 4.01 -9.58 18.17
C LYS A 53 4.34 -10.61 19.23
N ALA A 54 3.62 -11.71 19.20
CA ALA A 54 3.79 -12.84 20.10
C ALA A 54 4.08 -14.12 19.32
N VAL A 55 4.52 -15.17 20.03
CA VAL A 55 4.68 -16.49 19.42
C VAL A 55 3.33 -16.97 18.91
N GLY A 56 3.20 -17.09 17.59
CA GLY A 56 1.99 -17.64 16.97
C GLY A 56 1.56 -16.92 15.70
N ILE A 57 0.50 -16.14 15.75
CA ILE A 57 -0.21 -15.63 14.59
C ILE A 57 -0.10 -14.11 14.55
N SER A 58 0.36 -13.55 13.41
CA SER A 58 0.36 -12.12 13.15
C SER A 58 -1.03 -11.63 12.73
N GLY A 59 -1.44 -10.46 13.21
CA GLY A 59 -2.60 -9.72 12.70
C GLY A 59 -2.38 -9.16 11.31
N ASP A 60 -1.12 -8.94 10.94
CA ASP A 60 -0.72 -8.50 9.60
C ASP A 60 -0.82 -9.62 8.57
N ASN A 61 -1.29 -9.27 7.39
CA ASN A 61 -1.21 -10.11 6.20
C ASN A 61 -0.81 -9.28 4.98
N HIS A 62 -0.30 -9.95 3.94
CA HIS A 62 0.06 -9.30 2.67
C HIS A 62 -0.22 -10.19 1.48
N ILE A 63 -0.38 -9.57 0.31
CA ILE A 63 -0.42 -10.24 -0.99
C ILE A 63 0.52 -9.55 -1.98
N CYS A 64 1.16 -10.36 -2.84
CA CYS A 64 1.96 -9.94 -3.98
C CYS A 64 1.60 -10.87 -5.14
N ARG A 65 0.65 -10.46 -5.98
CA ARG A 65 0.07 -11.37 -6.98
C ARG A 65 -0.16 -10.68 -8.33
N LYS A 66 0.02 -11.43 -9.41
CA LYS A 66 -0.43 -11.00 -10.73
C LYS A 66 -1.95 -11.03 -10.78
N LEU A 67 -2.54 -9.94 -11.22
CA LEU A 67 -3.97 -9.84 -11.48
C LEU A 67 -4.28 -10.22 -12.94
N THR A 68 -3.48 -9.68 -13.86
CA THR A 68 -3.53 -9.97 -15.31
C THR A 68 -2.11 -10.18 -15.84
N ARG A 69 -1.98 -10.27 -17.17
CA ARG A 69 -0.67 -10.34 -17.84
C ARG A 69 0.22 -9.11 -17.57
N SER A 70 -0.41 -7.94 -17.46
CA SER A 70 0.28 -6.64 -17.30
C SER A 70 -0.06 -5.93 -15.99
N THR A 71 -0.90 -6.51 -15.13
CA THR A 71 -1.27 -5.88 -13.87
C THR A 71 -0.78 -6.72 -12.70
N TYR A 72 -0.10 -6.07 -11.76
CA TYR A 72 0.36 -6.68 -10.52
C TYR A 72 -0.23 -5.94 -9.33
N VAL A 73 -0.61 -6.69 -8.30
CA VAL A 73 -1.22 -6.17 -7.08
C VAL A 73 -0.35 -6.52 -5.88
N VAL A 74 -0.07 -5.51 -5.08
CA VAL A 74 0.56 -5.64 -3.77
C VAL A 74 -0.37 -5.01 -2.75
N ALA A 75 -0.64 -5.72 -1.67
CA ALA A 75 -1.38 -5.12 -0.57
C ALA A 75 -0.87 -5.63 0.78
N VAL A 76 -0.89 -4.74 1.77
CA VAL A 76 -0.65 -5.02 3.18
C VAL A 76 -1.90 -4.63 3.94
N ALA A 77 -2.33 -5.46 4.86
CA ALA A 77 -3.44 -5.18 5.75
C ALA A 77 -3.05 -5.60 7.17
N ASP A 78 -3.32 -4.73 8.10
CA ASP A 78 -3.21 -4.98 9.53
C ASP A 78 -4.61 -5.06 10.12
N GLY A 79 -4.94 -6.21 10.71
CA GLY A 79 -6.20 -6.44 11.40
C GLY A 79 -6.12 -5.92 12.83
N MET A 80 -6.99 -4.99 13.18
CA MET A 80 -6.97 -4.39 14.52
C MET A 80 -7.23 -5.42 15.62
N GLY A 81 -6.44 -5.32 16.68
CA GLY A 81 -6.42 -6.27 17.78
C GLY A 81 -5.19 -7.18 17.71
N THR A 82 -5.29 -8.37 18.28
CA THR A 82 -4.16 -9.31 18.34
C THR A 82 -4.61 -10.74 18.06
N GLY A 83 -3.68 -11.54 17.54
CA GLY A 83 -3.85 -12.97 17.39
C GLY A 83 -4.79 -13.36 16.26
N ARG A 84 -5.55 -14.43 16.48
CA ARG A 84 -6.29 -15.11 15.40
C ARG A 84 -7.38 -14.25 14.75
N MET A 85 -8.13 -13.49 15.52
CA MET A 85 -9.23 -12.67 14.98
C MET A 85 -8.70 -11.54 14.10
N ALA A 86 -7.63 -10.85 14.52
CA ALA A 86 -6.96 -9.83 13.72
C ALA A 86 -6.44 -10.42 12.40
N SER A 87 -5.79 -11.59 12.48
CA SER A 87 -5.29 -12.30 11.31
C SER A 87 -6.40 -12.75 10.34
N GLU A 88 -7.52 -13.25 10.85
CA GLU A 88 -8.67 -13.65 10.03
C GLU A 88 -9.31 -12.43 9.36
N CYS A 89 -9.34 -11.28 10.04
CA CYS A 89 -9.86 -10.03 9.50
C CYS A 89 -9.00 -9.52 8.34
N SER A 90 -7.71 -9.30 8.56
CA SER A 90 -6.80 -8.82 7.52
C SER A 90 -6.69 -9.78 6.33
N LYS A 91 -6.73 -11.10 6.60
CA LYS A 91 -6.76 -12.13 5.56
C LYS A 91 -8.04 -12.08 4.73
N PHE A 92 -9.20 -11.96 5.37
CA PHE A 92 -10.48 -11.79 4.67
C PHE A 92 -10.47 -10.56 3.77
N VAL A 93 -9.97 -9.43 4.28
CA VAL A 93 -9.85 -8.18 3.54
C VAL A 93 -9.00 -8.37 2.29
N LEU A 94 -7.81 -8.94 2.42
CA LEU A 94 -6.89 -9.10 1.28
C LEU A 94 -7.37 -10.10 0.24
N GLU A 95 -7.92 -11.25 0.65
CA GLU A 95 -8.44 -12.24 -0.30
C GLU A 95 -9.69 -11.71 -1.00
N SER A 96 -10.60 -11.02 -0.29
CA SER A 96 -11.76 -10.37 -0.89
C SER A 96 -11.34 -9.29 -1.88
N LEU A 97 -10.37 -8.43 -1.51
CA LEU A 97 -9.82 -7.39 -2.36
C LEU A 97 -9.27 -7.99 -3.66
N TYR A 98 -8.46 -9.02 -3.57
CA TYR A 98 -7.90 -9.68 -4.74
C TYR A 98 -8.97 -10.27 -5.65
N GLN A 99 -10.01 -10.92 -5.08
CA GLN A 99 -11.09 -11.50 -5.89
C GLN A 99 -11.94 -10.43 -6.58
N LEU A 100 -12.28 -9.33 -5.89
CA LEU A 100 -13.05 -8.23 -6.48
C LEU A 100 -12.28 -7.52 -7.60
N LEU A 101 -10.98 -7.30 -7.43
CA LEU A 101 -10.12 -6.78 -8.48
C LEU A 101 -10.03 -7.74 -9.68
N ARG A 102 -9.99 -9.06 -9.45
CA ARG A 102 -9.96 -10.07 -10.51
C ARG A 102 -11.21 -10.07 -11.37
N VAL A 103 -12.37 -9.79 -10.80
CA VAL A 103 -13.63 -9.70 -11.57
C VAL A 103 -13.85 -8.31 -12.17
N GLY A 104 -12.86 -7.40 -12.04
CA GLY A 104 -12.84 -6.12 -12.74
C GLY A 104 -13.42 -4.93 -11.97
N LEU A 105 -13.68 -5.06 -10.66
CA LEU A 105 -14.04 -3.90 -9.87
C LEU A 105 -12.87 -2.91 -9.80
N SER A 106 -13.18 -1.62 -9.77
CA SER A 106 -12.16 -0.61 -9.47
C SER A 106 -11.62 -0.77 -8.05
N PRO A 107 -10.37 -0.36 -7.76
CA PRO A 107 -9.83 -0.43 -6.41
C PRO A 107 -10.69 0.28 -5.36
N LEU A 108 -11.28 1.42 -5.70
CA LEU A 108 -12.16 2.17 -4.80
C LEU A 108 -13.45 1.40 -4.52
N ASP A 109 -14.09 0.85 -5.55
CA ASP A 109 -15.32 0.06 -5.39
C ASP A 109 -15.04 -1.24 -4.63
N ALA A 110 -13.89 -1.87 -4.87
CA ALA A 110 -13.49 -3.08 -4.17
C ALA A 110 -13.32 -2.83 -2.66
N VAL A 111 -12.56 -1.79 -2.27
CA VAL A 111 -12.37 -1.42 -0.85
C VAL A 111 -13.71 -1.01 -0.21
N SER A 112 -14.55 -0.23 -0.90
CA SER A 112 -15.87 0.16 -0.40
C SER A 112 -16.80 -1.04 -0.20
N SER A 113 -16.78 -2.00 -1.13
CA SER A 113 -17.56 -3.25 -1.00
C SER A 113 -17.12 -4.09 0.19
N ILE A 114 -15.81 -4.19 0.42
CA ILE A 114 -15.26 -4.90 1.59
C ILE A 114 -15.65 -4.20 2.88
N ASN A 115 -15.53 -2.87 2.93
CA ASN A 115 -15.94 -2.07 4.08
C ASN A 115 -17.38 -2.36 4.48
N ALA A 116 -18.31 -2.42 3.51
CA ALA A 116 -19.70 -2.75 3.76
C ALA A 116 -19.93 -4.23 4.17
N ALA A 117 -19.04 -5.15 3.73
CA ALA A 117 -19.16 -6.57 4.01
C ALA A 117 -18.59 -6.99 5.39
N ILE A 118 -17.63 -6.26 5.93
CA ILE A 118 -16.96 -6.57 7.20
C ILE A 118 -17.95 -6.85 8.34
N PRO A 119 -18.93 -5.94 8.64
CA PRO A 119 -19.85 -6.15 9.76
C PRO A 119 -20.75 -7.39 9.59
N LEU A 120 -20.93 -7.84 8.34
CA LEU A 120 -21.80 -8.98 8.01
C LEU A 120 -21.06 -10.31 7.99
N SER A 121 -19.73 -10.29 7.82
CA SER A 121 -18.96 -11.49 7.47
C SER A 121 -18.14 -12.08 8.61
N ILE A 122 -17.60 -11.26 9.52
CA ILE A 122 -16.68 -11.74 10.56
C ILE A 122 -17.20 -11.38 11.95
N SER A 123 -17.24 -10.09 12.25
CA SER A 123 -17.80 -9.53 13.48
C SER A 123 -17.94 -8.02 13.34
N SER A 124 -18.79 -7.41 14.19
CA SER A 124 -18.93 -5.95 14.26
C SER A 124 -17.66 -5.23 14.79
N GLU A 125 -16.67 -5.98 15.26
CA GLU A 125 -15.41 -5.47 15.82
C GLU A 125 -14.21 -5.72 14.89
N CYS A 126 -14.44 -6.18 13.66
CA CYS A 126 -13.37 -6.36 12.67
C CYS A 126 -13.08 -5.03 11.98
N PHE A 127 -11.91 -4.48 12.21
CA PHE A 127 -11.37 -3.33 11.52
C PHE A 127 -10.02 -3.69 10.94
N SER A 128 -9.67 -3.12 9.80
CA SER A 128 -8.37 -3.39 9.18
C SER A 128 -7.86 -2.19 8.42
N THR A 129 -6.55 -2.00 8.45
CA THR A 129 -5.89 -1.12 7.50
C THR A 129 -5.87 -1.77 6.10
N VAL A 130 -5.80 -0.93 5.07
CA VAL A 130 -5.53 -1.36 3.69
C VAL A 130 -4.51 -0.44 3.07
N ASP A 131 -3.38 -1.01 2.68
CA ASP A 131 -2.37 -0.37 1.86
C ASP A 131 -2.25 -1.17 0.56
N LEU A 132 -2.83 -0.64 -0.53
CA LEU A 132 -2.96 -1.32 -1.81
C LEU A 132 -2.18 -0.59 -2.88
N ALA A 133 -1.32 -1.28 -3.61
CA ALA A 133 -0.69 -0.79 -4.83
C ALA A 133 -1.11 -1.65 -6.03
N VAL A 134 -1.55 -0.98 -7.08
CA VAL A 134 -1.87 -1.59 -8.38
C VAL A 134 -0.86 -1.06 -9.41
N PHE A 135 -0.06 -1.96 -9.96
CA PHE A 135 0.94 -1.66 -10.98
C PHE A 135 0.39 -2.06 -12.35
N ASP A 136 0.17 -1.09 -13.21
CA ASP A 136 -0.03 -1.32 -14.64
C ASP A 136 1.33 -1.30 -15.34
N LEU A 137 1.87 -2.48 -15.61
CA LEU A 137 3.20 -2.69 -16.21
C LEU A 137 3.22 -2.38 -17.70
N ARG A 138 2.07 -2.19 -18.32
CA ARG A 138 1.93 -1.83 -19.73
C ARG A 138 1.96 -0.31 -19.88
N GLU A 139 1.11 0.37 -19.11
CA GLU A 139 1.02 1.83 -19.12
C GLU A 139 2.16 2.49 -18.32
N GLY A 140 2.90 1.71 -17.53
CA GLY A 140 3.99 2.23 -16.71
C GLY A 140 3.48 3.08 -15.54
N ILE A 141 2.44 2.62 -14.85
CA ILE A 141 1.76 3.37 -13.80
C ILE A 141 1.63 2.52 -12.53
N CYS A 142 1.88 3.14 -11.38
CA CYS A 142 1.54 2.61 -10.07
C CYS A 142 0.48 3.51 -9.41
N SER A 143 -0.65 2.93 -9.02
CA SER A 143 -1.67 3.61 -8.21
C SER A 143 -1.69 3.02 -6.81
N ILE A 144 -1.50 3.88 -5.80
CA ILE A 144 -1.47 3.49 -4.38
C ILE A 144 -2.73 4.02 -3.70
N TYR A 145 -3.43 3.15 -2.99
CA TYR A 145 -4.65 3.41 -2.23
C TYR A 145 -4.41 3.07 -0.77
N LYS A 146 -4.82 3.96 0.14
CA LYS A 146 -4.67 3.76 1.59
C LYS A 146 -5.98 4.02 2.32
N ALA A 147 -6.32 3.11 3.23
CA ALA A 147 -7.32 3.27 4.26
C ALA A 147 -6.71 2.83 5.60
N GLY A 148 -6.30 3.78 6.43
CA GLY A 148 -5.61 3.54 7.71
C GLY A 148 -4.17 3.03 7.61
N GLY A 149 -3.65 2.81 6.39
CA GLY A 149 -2.31 2.22 6.21
C GLY A 149 -1.16 3.10 6.67
N ALA A 150 -0.10 2.47 7.17
CA ALA A 150 1.13 3.12 7.61
C ALA A 150 1.86 3.84 6.45
N PRO A 151 2.80 4.76 6.72
CA PRO A 151 3.59 5.39 5.68
C PRO A 151 4.34 4.38 4.81
N SER A 152 4.35 4.60 3.48
CA SER A 152 5.15 3.84 2.54
C SER A 152 6.37 4.63 2.10
N ILE A 153 7.44 3.97 1.65
CA ILE A 153 8.62 4.63 1.08
C ILE A 153 8.69 4.29 -0.41
N ILE A 154 9.06 5.27 -1.22
CA ILE A 154 9.34 5.08 -2.64
C ILE A 154 10.75 5.58 -2.91
N GLN A 155 11.58 4.71 -3.49
CA GLN A 155 12.92 5.04 -3.93
C GLN A 155 12.97 5.12 -5.45
N ARG A 156 13.63 6.17 -5.96
CA ARG A 156 13.99 6.34 -7.37
C ARG A 156 15.43 6.82 -7.47
N GLY A 157 16.30 5.96 -7.97
CA GLY A 157 17.73 6.23 -8.00
C GLY A 157 18.29 6.45 -6.59
N GLU A 158 18.95 7.59 -6.38
CA GLU A 158 19.56 7.96 -5.09
C GLU A 158 18.62 8.75 -4.17
N GLU A 159 17.35 8.88 -4.51
CA GLU A 159 16.37 9.60 -3.70
C GLU A 159 15.31 8.64 -3.14
N ALA A 160 14.94 8.84 -1.88
CA ALA A 160 13.84 8.13 -1.25
C ALA A 160 12.85 9.14 -0.66
N GLY A 161 11.57 8.90 -0.90
CA GLY A 161 10.49 9.75 -0.40
C GLY A 161 9.46 8.97 0.39
N ILE A 162 8.86 9.60 1.40
CA ILE A 162 7.85 9.00 2.27
C ILE A 162 6.47 9.42 1.80
N LEU A 163 5.63 8.44 1.51
CA LEU A 163 4.23 8.63 1.15
C LEU A 163 3.35 8.47 2.39
N LYS A 164 2.82 9.59 2.89
CA LYS A 164 1.85 9.63 4.00
C LYS A 164 0.49 10.05 3.46
N MET A 165 -0.51 9.21 3.65
CA MET A 165 -1.92 9.48 3.29
C MET A 165 -2.80 9.07 4.47
N PRO A 166 -2.93 9.94 5.50
CA PRO A 166 -3.73 9.63 6.67
C PRO A 166 -5.19 9.39 6.29
N ALA A 167 -5.74 8.28 6.74
CA ALA A 167 -7.11 7.85 6.52
C ALA A 167 -7.54 6.93 7.68
N LEU A 168 -8.83 6.71 7.84
CA LEU A 168 -9.33 5.73 8.80
C LEU A 168 -9.23 4.31 8.24
N PRO A 169 -8.97 3.29 9.07
CA PRO A 169 -9.12 1.89 8.70
C PRO A 169 -10.54 1.57 8.19
N ILE A 170 -10.67 0.55 7.36
CA ILE A 170 -11.97 0.05 6.91
C ILE A 170 -12.70 -0.67 8.06
N GLY A 171 -14.02 -0.63 8.02
CA GLY A 171 -14.91 -1.16 9.03
C GLY A 171 -15.34 -0.16 10.13
N ILE A 172 -14.62 0.97 10.28
CA ILE A 172 -14.90 1.96 11.34
C ILE A 172 -16.09 2.85 10.99
N ILE A 173 -16.18 3.29 9.73
CA ILE A 173 -17.24 4.18 9.27
C ILE A 173 -17.91 3.61 8.03
N GLU A 174 -19.18 3.98 7.83
CA GLU A 174 -20.01 3.44 6.76
C GLU A 174 -19.46 3.77 5.36
N GLU A 175 -19.02 5.02 5.14
CA GLU A 175 -18.32 5.43 3.92
C GLU A 175 -16.81 5.46 4.18
N PRO A 176 -16.00 4.54 3.61
CA PRO A 176 -14.58 4.46 3.90
C PRO A 176 -13.81 5.68 3.39
N ASP A 177 -12.92 6.22 4.21
CA ASP A 177 -12.02 7.32 3.85
C ASP A 177 -10.80 6.76 3.08
N ILE A 178 -10.93 6.58 1.76
CA ILE A 178 -9.87 6.04 0.93
C ILE A 178 -9.08 7.18 0.30
N LYS A 179 -7.79 7.25 0.59
CA LYS A 179 -6.86 8.17 -0.08
C LYS A 179 -6.11 7.43 -1.19
N TYR A 180 -5.89 8.08 -2.33
CA TYR A 180 -5.11 7.48 -3.40
C TYR A 180 -4.24 8.51 -4.13
N THR A 181 -3.20 7.99 -4.77
CA THR A 181 -2.30 8.76 -5.63
C THR A 181 -1.73 7.85 -6.71
N THR A 182 -1.26 8.44 -7.80
CA THR A 182 -0.75 7.70 -8.97
C THR A 182 0.60 8.26 -9.38
N PHE A 183 1.53 7.35 -9.71
CA PHE A 183 2.89 7.65 -10.15
C PHE A 183 3.19 6.96 -11.48
N ALA A 184 3.95 7.61 -12.35
CA ALA A 184 4.65 6.91 -13.41
C ALA A 184 5.78 6.08 -12.80
N ILE A 185 5.94 4.82 -13.23
CA ILE A 185 7.04 3.95 -12.78
C ILE A 185 8.22 4.05 -13.74
N GLU A 186 9.42 3.84 -13.20
CA GLU A 186 10.67 3.73 -13.95
C GLU A 186 11.41 2.46 -13.54
N ARG A 187 12.25 1.91 -14.44
CA ARG A 187 13.08 0.75 -14.08
C ARG A 187 14.04 1.12 -12.95
N GLY A 188 14.13 0.24 -11.96
CA GLY A 188 14.89 0.48 -10.74
C GLY A 188 14.12 1.20 -9.64
N ASP A 189 12.87 1.63 -9.88
CA ASP A 189 12.02 2.13 -8.80
C ASP A 189 11.75 1.03 -7.78
N ARG A 190 11.79 1.39 -6.50
CA ARG A 190 11.49 0.48 -5.40
C ARG A 190 10.42 1.07 -4.50
N TYR A 191 9.45 0.24 -4.13
CA TYR A 191 8.32 0.59 -3.29
C TYR A 191 8.35 -0.28 -2.04
N PHE A 192 8.22 0.36 -0.87
CA PHE A 192 8.27 -0.31 0.43
C PHE A 192 6.97 -0.06 1.16
N PHE A 193 6.20 -1.11 1.36
CA PHE A 193 4.96 -1.12 2.12
C PHE A 193 5.23 -1.77 3.47
N MET A 194 4.78 -1.14 4.53
CA MET A 194 5.09 -1.55 5.90
C MET A 194 3.86 -1.41 6.78
N SER A 195 3.71 -2.29 7.77
CA SER A 195 2.73 -2.07 8.84
C SER A 195 3.25 -1.05 9.87
N ASP A 196 2.37 -0.62 10.75
CA ASP A 196 2.67 0.38 11.78
C ASP A 196 3.71 -0.13 12.79
N GLY A 197 3.72 -1.43 13.12
CA GLY A 197 4.76 -2.03 13.94
C GLY A 197 6.19 -1.81 13.42
N VAL A 198 6.35 -1.58 12.11
CA VAL A 198 7.65 -1.20 11.53
C VAL A 198 7.90 0.31 11.60
N THR A 199 6.85 1.11 11.38
CA THR A 199 6.97 2.57 11.21
C THR A 199 6.80 3.35 12.51
N GLU A 200 6.15 2.79 13.52
CA GLU A 200 5.80 3.43 14.80
C GLU A 200 6.62 2.89 15.97
N SER A 201 7.95 2.78 15.79
CA SER A 201 8.82 2.35 16.87
C SER A 201 8.85 3.37 18.03
N PRO A 202 9.13 2.93 19.29
CA PRO A 202 9.20 3.81 20.45
C PRO A 202 10.28 4.90 20.35
N VAL A 203 11.29 4.69 19.50
CA VAL A 203 12.32 5.70 19.24
C VAL A 203 11.75 6.75 18.30
N PRO A 204 11.60 8.00 18.76
CA PRO A 204 11.00 9.05 17.93
C PRO A 204 11.78 9.26 16.63
N ASP A 205 11.13 9.03 15.51
CA ASP A 205 11.64 9.37 14.20
C ASP A 205 10.48 9.87 13.33
N ARG A 206 10.31 11.20 13.31
CA ARG A 206 9.18 11.84 12.63
C ARG A 206 9.13 11.59 11.12
N HIS A 207 10.22 11.14 10.53
CA HIS A 207 10.40 11.08 9.08
C HIS A 207 10.86 9.70 8.58
N LEU A 208 10.85 8.65 9.41
CA LEU A 208 11.40 7.35 9.06
C LEU A 208 12.81 7.46 8.43
N SER A 209 13.62 8.40 8.93
CA SER A 209 14.95 8.68 8.39
C SER A 209 15.83 7.44 8.39
N TRP A 210 15.77 6.65 9.49
CA TRP A 210 16.51 5.40 9.60
C TRP A 210 16.20 4.42 8.47
N ALA A 211 14.92 4.34 8.05
CA ALA A 211 14.51 3.42 7.00
C ALA A 211 14.92 3.93 5.62
N THR A 212 14.78 5.24 5.38
CA THR A 212 15.23 5.84 4.11
C THR A 212 16.74 5.79 3.96
N GLU A 213 17.51 6.05 5.01
CA GLU A 213 18.98 5.91 5.03
C GLU A 213 19.39 4.46 4.72
N LEU A 214 18.81 3.49 5.43
CA LEU A 214 19.10 2.07 5.21
C LEU A 214 18.78 1.64 3.77
N ILE A 215 17.67 2.10 3.19
CA ILE A 215 17.30 1.80 1.81
C ILE A 215 18.34 2.37 0.83
N LEU A 216 18.78 3.61 1.05
CA LEU A 216 19.74 4.30 0.18
C LEU A 216 21.16 3.73 0.30
N GLU A 217 21.54 3.21 1.46
CA GLU A 217 22.81 2.51 1.67
C GLU A 217 22.86 1.15 0.95
N HIS A 218 21.70 0.57 0.62
CA HIS A 218 21.59 -0.77 0.04
C HIS A 218 20.79 -0.78 -1.29
N PRO A 219 21.20 0.01 -2.31
CA PRO A 219 20.37 0.25 -3.50
C PRO A 219 20.20 -0.96 -4.40
N SER A 220 21.10 -1.95 -4.33
CA SER A 220 21.13 -3.13 -5.22
C SER A 220 20.76 -4.44 -4.52
N GLU A 221 20.33 -4.39 -3.27
CA GLU A 221 19.92 -5.61 -2.58
C GLU A 221 18.57 -6.12 -3.09
N PRO A 222 18.42 -7.46 -3.24
CA PRO A 222 17.15 -8.06 -3.64
C PRO A 222 15.99 -7.64 -2.72
N PRO A 223 14.76 -7.54 -3.25
CA PRO A 223 13.59 -7.12 -2.48
C PRO A 223 13.39 -7.87 -1.15
N ARG A 224 13.65 -9.17 -1.12
CA ARG A 224 13.56 -9.97 0.10
C ARG A 224 14.57 -9.55 1.16
N THR A 225 15.83 -9.37 0.74
CA THR A 225 16.94 -9.04 1.64
C THR A 225 16.75 -7.68 2.27
N ILE A 226 16.37 -6.67 1.49
CA ILE A 226 16.14 -5.33 2.02
C ILE A 226 14.90 -5.28 2.93
N SER A 227 13.85 -6.08 2.65
CA SER A 227 12.71 -6.23 3.56
C SER A 227 13.16 -6.79 4.92
N GLU A 228 14.00 -7.81 4.92
CA GLU A 228 14.56 -8.42 6.15
C GLU A 228 15.43 -7.43 6.93
N ARG A 229 16.23 -6.59 6.25
CA ARG A 229 17.01 -5.52 6.90
C ARG A 229 16.13 -4.47 7.55
N LEU A 230 15.08 -4.03 6.87
CA LEU A 230 14.11 -3.07 7.42
C LEU A 230 13.40 -3.65 8.64
N LEU A 231 12.96 -4.90 8.56
CA LEU A 231 12.35 -5.60 9.68
C LEU A 231 13.29 -5.70 10.89
N TRP A 232 14.56 -6.05 10.64
CA TRP A 232 15.58 -6.12 11.67
C TRP A 232 15.87 -4.74 12.28
N GLY A 233 16.02 -3.71 11.45
CA GLY A 233 16.23 -2.31 11.88
C GLY A 233 15.08 -1.81 12.77
N ALA A 234 13.84 -2.10 12.39
CA ALA A 234 12.67 -1.81 13.21
C ALA A 234 12.73 -2.54 14.55
N THR A 235 13.02 -3.86 14.54
CA THR A 235 13.11 -4.67 15.77
C THR A 235 14.15 -4.12 16.75
N LEU A 236 15.32 -3.70 16.28
CA LEU A 236 16.36 -3.11 17.12
C LEU A 236 15.90 -1.80 17.80
N ARG A 237 15.01 -1.03 17.15
CA ARG A 237 14.48 0.23 17.69
C ARG A 237 13.47 0.03 18.81
N TYR A 238 12.88 -1.15 18.92
CA TYR A 238 12.03 -1.50 20.07
C TYR A 238 12.85 -1.83 21.33
N GLY A 239 14.09 -2.32 21.17
CA GLY A 239 14.91 -2.76 22.29
C GLY A 239 14.22 -3.80 23.15
N GLN A 240 13.89 -3.45 24.40
CA GLN A 240 13.13 -4.32 25.32
C GLN A 240 11.63 -3.98 25.39
N THR A 241 11.18 -2.98 24.64
CA THR A 241 9.77 -2.59 24.60
C THR A 241 8.97 -3.64 23.84
N GLU A 242 7.73 -3.86 24.24
CA GLU A 242 6.82 -4.74 23.52
C GLU A 242 6.59 -4.17 22.10
N ARG A 243 6.82 -5.00 21.10
CA ARG A 243 6.61 -4.65 19.69
C ARG A 243 5.23 -5.07 19.24
N ASP A 244 4.73 -4.46 18.17
CA ASP A 244 3.54 -4.92 17.46
C ASP A 244 3.89 -5.93 16.37
N ASP A 245 2.87 -6.46 15.68
CA ASP A 245 3.07 -7.23 14.47
C ASP A 245 3.80 -6.38 13.43
N MET A 246 4.74 -6.95 12.74
CA MET A 246 5.58 -6.26 11.77
C MET A 246 5.54 -6.93 10.42
N THR A 247 5.24 -6.19 9.39
CA THR A 247 5.28 -6.68 7.99
C THR A 247 5.97 -5.66 7.10
N VAL A 248 6.89 -6.14 6.27
CA VAL A 248 7.56 -5.36 5.23
C VAL A 248 7.40 -6.07 3.90
N VAL A 249 6.94 -5.34 2.90
CA VAL A 249 6.86 -5.79 1.50
C VAL A 249 7.62 -4.83 0.62
N THR A 250 8.61 -5.32 -0.10
CA THR A 250 9.37 -4.55 -1.08
C THR A 250 9.02 -5.00 -2.50
N VAL A 251 8.84 -4.03 -3.38
CA VAL A 251 8.64 -4.21 -4.83
C VAL A 251 9.72 -3.45 -5.57
N GLU A 252 10.29 -4.07 -6.60
CA GLU A 252 11.25 -3.47 -7.52
C GLU A 252 10.75 -3.58 -8.97
N ILE A 253 10.84 -2.49 -9.70
CA ILE A 253 10.48 -2.41 -11.12
C ILE A 253 11.70 -2.79 -11.99
N VAL A 254 11.56 -3.82 -12.83
CA VAL A 254 12.62 -4.36 -13.70
C VAL A 254 12.27 -4.30 -15.18
#